data_3c5e6f2760fb651ae7f2cad7d094571e
#
_entry.id   3c5e6f2760fb651ae7f2cad7d094571e
#
_cell.length_a   1.000
_cell.length_b   1.000
_cell.length_c   1.000
_cell.angle_alpha   90.00
_cell.angle_beta   90.00
_cell.angle_gamma   90.00
#
_symmetry.space_group_name_H-M   'P 1'
#
loop_
_entity.id
_entity.type
_entity.pdbx_description
1 polymer ?
#
loop_
_entity_poly.entity_id
_entity_poly.type
_entity_poly.pdbx_seq_one_letter_code
_entity_poly.pdbx_strand_id
1 'polypeptide(L)'
;MTAVVAPGPLVRARPARTSALTGTAGMLRLALRRDRWRLLAWVAGVVVLYLAALGEYALLADDPRGMQARAVLMRTPAMVTMAGPGYGLDDYTVGAAVANELVLWMVLALAVLSILEVVRHTRAEEESGRSELLRAGAVGRHAPAVAALLLVVAVQAVVAGVTGAVVAAGGGLPAGESFAMTGAVALGALVFAAVALVAAQVAEHGRTATGLSLAVLGAAFAARARRPPVAPGSGPAQDRLSTRCRSARGGGRPSRSRRRRRARSRRRRRASHRRRRRSPPRRPRGTRHGARPG
;
A
#
# COMPACT_ATOMS: atom_id res chain seq x y z
N MET A 1 19.47 44.41 69.18
CA MET A 1 18.25 44.60 68.32
C MET A 1 18.54 44.06 66.95
N THR A 2 18.17 42.84 66.66
CA THR A 2 18.36 42.17 65.37
C THR A 2 17.04 42.31 64.56
N ALA A 3 17.08 43.08 63.47
CA ALA A 3 15.94 43.29 62.58
C ALA A 3 15.71 42.00 61.77
N VAL A 4 14.57 41.34 61.98
CA VAL A 4 14.09 40.19 61.14
C VAL A 4 13.55 40.79 59.87
N VAL A 5 14.29 40.60 58.73
CA VAL A 5 13.81 40.97 57.40
C VAL A 5 12.77 39.94 56.98
N ALA A 6 11.50 40.39 56.86
CA ALA A 6 10.40 39.55 56.39
C ALA A 6 10.69 39.16 54.93
N PRO A 7 10.52 37.84 54.52
CA PRO A 7 10.67 37.45 53.13
C PRO A 7 9.53 38.09 52.29
N GLY A 8 9.93 38.85 51.28
CA GLY A 8 9.03 39.47 50.31
C GLY A 8 8.16 38.41 49.60
N PRO A 9 6.97 38.74 49.05
CA PRO A 9 6.07 37.82 48.41
C PRO A 9 6.79 37.19 47.22
N LEU A 10 6.91 35.86 47.27
CA LEU A 10 7.39 35.06 46.12
C LEU A 10 6.41 35.27 44.96
N VAL A 11 6.80 36.12 44.02
CA VAL A 11 6.10 36.23 42.73
C VAL A 11 6.20 34.85 42.08
N ARG A 12 5.18 34.01 42.24
CA ARG A 12 5.03 32.78 41.46
C ARG A 12 4.92 33.20 40.01
N ALA A 13 6.03 33.13 39.27
CA ALA A 13 6.01 33.26 37.83
C ALA A 13 4.98 32.26 37.25
N ARG A 14 3.92 32.78 36.68
CA ARG A 14 2.92 31.98 35.97
C ARG A 14 3.68 31.10 34.96
N PRO A 15 3.56 29.74 35.00
CA PRO A 15 4.22 28.90 34.05
C PRO A 15 3.71 29.36 32.66
N ALA A 16 4.63 29.82 31.83
CA ALA A 16 4.33 30.13 30.44
C ALA A 16 3.61 28.91 29.86
N ARG A 17 2.45 29.08 29.26
CA ARG A 17 1.71 27.99 28.59
C ARG A 17 2.59 27.48 27.46
N THR A 18 3.47 26.52 27.77
CA THR A 18 4.24 25.81 26.75
C THR A 18 3.25 25.04 25.89
N SER A 19 3.26 25.27 24.57
CA SER A 19 2.40 24.52 23.68
C SER A 19 2.77 23.02 23.77
N ALA A 20 1.78 22.12 23.57
CA ALA A 20 2.00 20.68 23.63
C ALA A 20 3.10 20.17 22.67
N LEU A 21 3.54 21.02 21.74
CA LEU A 21 4.53 20.74 20.70
C LEU A 21 5.85 21.51 20.90
N THR A 22 6.01 22.25 22.01
CA THR A 22 7.25 22.99 22.28
C THR A 22 8.43 22.02 22.31
N GLY A 23 9.53 22.34 21.60
CA GLY A 23 10.74 21.54 21.56
C GLY A 23 10.76 20.43 20.48
N THR A 24 9.67 20.18 19.73
CA THR A 24 9.62 19.14 18.68
C THR A 24 10.75 19.29 17.65
N ALA A 25 11.03 20.50 17.15
CA ALA A 25 12.08 20.74 16.16
C ALA A 25 13.47 20.42 16.70
N GLY A 26 13.75 20.73 17.99
CA GLY A 26 15.01 20.38 18.65
C GLY A 26 15.18 18.87 18.75
N MET A 27 14.12 18.16 19.15
CA MET A 27 14.12 16.69 19.27
C MET A 27 14.30 16.02 17.88
N LEU A 28 13.62 16.50 16.85
CA LEU A 28 13.77 16.01 15.48
C LEU A 28 15.22 16.20 14.99
N ARG A 29 15.81 17.37 15.20
CA ARG A 29 17.19 17.65 14.82
C ARG A 29 18.18 16.74 15.57
N LEU A 30 17.94 16.50 16.86
CA LEU A 30 18.75 15.59 17.66
C LEU A 30 18.64 14.15 17.13
N ALA A 31 17.43 13.66 16.88
CA ALA A 31 17.17 12.34 16.34
C ALA A 31 17.87 12.13 14.97
N LEU A 32 17.74 13.10 14.05
CA LEU A 32 18.42 13.08 12.75
C LEU A 32 19.94 13.04 12.87
N ARG A 33 20.53 13.83 13.78
CA ARG A 33 21.97 13.84 14.00
C ARG A 33 22.47 12.53 14.60
N ARG A 34 21.73 11.97 15.56
CA ARG A 34 22.12 10.76 16.29
C ARG A 34 22.05 9.52 15.39
N ASP A 35 20.97 9.41 14.60
CA ASP A 35 20.70 8.20 13.81
C ASP A 35 21.08 8.34 12.33
N ARG A 36 21.76 9.45 11.94
CA ARG A 36 22.10 9.75 10.54
C ARG A 36 22.73 8.59 9.78
N TRP A 37 23.69 7.89 10.39
CA TRP A 37 24.39 6.79 9.72
C TRP A 37 23.50 5.57 9.53
N ARG A 38 22.62 5.30 10.49
CA ARG A 38 21.64 4.23 10.40
C ARG A 38 20.58 4.54 9.35
N LEU A 39 20.07 5.76 9.33
CA LEU A 39 19.11 6.21 8.32
C LEU A 39 19.73 6.19 6.91
N LEU A 40 20.97 6.65 6.76
CA LEU A 40 21.71 6.57 5.49
C LEU A 40 21.92 5.12 5.06
N ALA A 41 22.29 4.22 5.98
CA ALA A 41 22.44 2.79 5.67
C ALA A 41 21.13 2.17 5.18
N TRP A 42 19.98 2.53 5.78
CA TRP A 42 18.67 2.07 5.33
C TRP A 42 18.31 2.62 3.95
N VAL A 43 18.49 3.92 3.73
CA VAL A 43 18.23 4.53 2.40
C VAL A 43 19.13 3.88 1.36
N ALA A 44 20.42 3.74 1.64
CA ALA A 44 21.37 3.10 0.73
C ALA A 44 21.00 1.63 0.45
N GLY A 45 20.63 0.87 1.48
CA GLY A 45 20.20 -0.53 1.33
C GLY A 45 18.99 -0.68 0.43
N VAL A 46 17.98 0.17 0.62
CA VAL A 46 16.77 0.18 -0.24
C VAL A 46 17.13 0.56 -1.68
N VAL A 47 17.97 1.58 -1.86
CA VAL A 47 18.43 2.01 -3.20
C VAL A 47 19.21 0.90 -3.91
N VAL A 48 20.15 0.26 -3.19
CA VAL A 48 20.92 -0.87 -3.74
C VAL A 48 20.02 -2.01 -4.16
N LEU A 49 18.97 -2.31 -3.37
CA LEU A 49 18.02 -3.36 -3.70
C LEU A 49 17.20 -3.02 -4.97
N TYR A 50 16.76 -1.77 -5.12
CA TYR A 50 16.12 -1.31 -6.37
C TYR A 50 17.06 -1.38 -7.56
N LEU A 51 18.31 -0.92 -7.41
CA LEU A 51 19.31 -0.98 -8.48
C LEU A 51 19.64 -2.44 -8.89
N ALA A 52 19.77 -3.33 -7.91
CA ALA A 52 20.02 -4.74 -8.18
C ALA A 52 18.84 -5.39 -8.93
N ALA A 53 17.61 -5.13 -8.50
CA ALA A 53 16.42 -5.64 -9.18
C ALA A 53 16.29 -5.08 -10.62
N LEU A 54 16.49 -3.77 -10.79
CA LEU A 54 16.46 -3.15 -12.12
C LEU A 54 17.55 -3.69 -13.03
N GLY A 55 18.76 -3.94 -12.51
CA GLY A 55 19.85 -4.58 -13.25
C GLY A 55 19.49 -5.98 -13.71
N GLU A 56 18.87 -6.79 -12.86
CA GLU A 56 18.38 -8.12 -13.23
C GLU A 56 17.28 -8.04 -14.31
N TYR A 57 16.32 -7.14 -14.16
CA TYR A 57 15.24 -6.98 -15.13
C TYR A 57 15.75 -6.42 -16.47
N ALA A 58 16.76 -5.54 -16.46
CA ALA A 58 17.38 -5.02 -17.68
C ALA A 58 18.06 -6.13 -18.49
N LEU A 59 18.75 -7.07 -17.82
CA LEU A 59 19.36 -8.24 -18.49
C LEU A 59 18.32 -9.16 -19.14
N LEU A 60 17.10 -9.19 -18.60
CA LEU A 60 15.99 -10.00 -19.14
C LEU A 60 15.14 -9.25 -20.16
N ALA A 61 15.23 -7.91 -20.20
CA ALA A 61 14.42 -7.08 -21.09
C ALA A 61 14.66 -7.40 -22.59
N ASP A 62 15.90 -7.78 -22.93
CA ASP A 62 16.30 -8.19 -24.29
C ASP A 62 15.91 -9.64 -24.61
N ASP A 63 15.43 -10.42 -23.62
CA ASP A 63 14.91 -11.78 -23.81
C ASP A 63 13.38 -11.83 -23.61
N PRO A 64 12.59 -11.73 -24.70
CA PRO A 64 11.13 -11.80 -24.62
C PRO A 64 10.62 -13.12 -24.03
N ARG A 65 11.38 -14.22 -24.17
CA ARG A 65 11.02 -15.52 -23.61
C ARG A 65 11.21 -15.54 -22.10
N GLY A 66 12.29 -14.94 -21.60
CA GLY A 66 12.56 -14.80 -20.16
C GLY A 66 11.50 -13.95 -19.46
N MET A 67 11.13 -12.80 -20.04
CA MET A 67 10.06 -11.96 -19.52
C MET A 67 8.70 -12.66 -19.53
N GLN A 68 8.38 -13.37 -20.62
CA GLN A 68 7.13 -14.14 -20.70
C GLN A 68 7.10 -15.30 -19.71
N ALA A 69 8.21 -15.98 -19.46
CA ALA A 69 8.31 -17.03 -18.44
C ALA A 69 8.02 -16.47 -17.03
N ARG A 70 8.52 -15.27 -16.71
CA ARG A 70 8.18 -14.56 -15.46
C ARG A 70 6.70 -14.23 -15.37
N ALA A 71 6.09 -13.73 -16.45
CA ALA A 71 4.64 -13.47 -16.49
C ALA A 71 3.82 -14.74 -16.19
N VAL A 72 4.23 -15.88 -16.74
CA VAL A 72 3.60 -17.18 -16.45
C VAL A 72 3.78 -17.57 -14.98
N LEU A 73 4.98 -17.37 -14.41
CA LEU A 73 5.25 -17.63 -13.00
C LEU A 73 4.34 -16.78 -12.10
N MET A 74 4.14 -15.49 -12.42
CA MET A 74 3.26 -14.59 -11.66
C MET A 74 1.79 -15.02 -11.68
N ARG A 75 1.36 -15.83 -12.66
CA ARG A 75 -0.01 -16.39 -12.72
C ARG A 75 -0.20 -17.62 -11.83
N THR A 76 0.87 -18.19 -11.29
CA THR A 76 0.75 -19.38 -10.42
C THR A 76 0.06 -19.05 -9.10
N PRO A 77 -0.75 -19.97 -8.52
CA PRO A 77 -1.41 -19.73 -7.25
C PRO A 77 -0.46 -19.37 -6.11
N ALA A 78 0.75 -19.93 -6.11
CA ALA A 78 1.80 -19.63 -5.13
C ALA A 78 2.21 -18.16 -5.20
N MET A 79 2.54 -17.64 -6.41
CA MET A 79 2.94 -16.26 -6.59
C MET A 79 1.79 -15.28 -6.35
N VAL A 80 0.57 -15.63 -6.77
CA VAL A 80 -0.63 -14.82 -6.45
C VAL A 80 -0.84 -14.71 -4.94
N THR A 81 -0.58 -15.77 -4.18
CA THR A 81 -0.67 -15.73 -2.71
C THR A 81 0.45 -14.87 -2.10
N MET A 82 1.67 -14.96 -2.60
CA MET A 82 2.84 -14.23 -2.08
C MET A 82 2.88 -12.77 -2.53
N ALA A 83 2.81 -12.53 -3.84
CA ALA A 83 2.95 -11.19 -4.42
C ALA A 83 1.61 -10.48 -4.67
N GLY A 84 0.51 -11.24 -4.77
CA GLY A 84 -0.83 -10.77 -5.13
C GLY A 84 -1.15 -10.98 -6.61
N PRO A 85 -2.36 -10.57 -7.04
CA PRO A 85 -2.72 -10.67 -8.44
C PRO A 85 -1.77 -9.81 -9.28
N GLY A 86 -1.16 -10.43 -10.31
CA GLY A 86 -0.25 -9.74 -11.21
C GLY A 86 -1.00 -8.81 -12.17
N TYR A 87 -0.37 -7.70 -12.50
CA TYR A 87 -0.85 -6.69 -13.45
C TYR A 87 0.05 -6.64 -14.68
N GLY A 88 -0.51 -6.38 -15.87
CA GLY A 88 0.27 -6.26 -17.11
C GLY A 88 0.91 -7.57 -17.57
N LEU A 89 0.34 -8.73 -17.21
CA LEU A 89 0.93 -10.05 -17.50
C LEU A 89 0.85 -10.46 -18.98
N ASP A 90 0.10 -9.75 -19.81
CA ASP A 90 -0.02 -10.00 -21.24
C ASP A 90 1.08 -9.27 -22.04
N ASP A 91 1.60 -8.17 -21.49
CA ASP A 91 2.75 -7.41 -21.97
C ASP A 91 3.65 -7.10 -20.77
N TYR A 92 4.48 -8.08 -20.40
CA TYR A 92 5.27 -8.04 -19.17
C TYR A 92 6.56 -7.26 -19.39
N THR A 93 6.49 -5.97 -19.07
CA THR A 93 7.61 -5.02 -19.15
C THR A 93 8.42 -4.98 -17.85
N VAL A 94 9.61 -4.36 -17.87
CA VAL A 94 10.42 -4.10 -16.67
C VAL A 94 9.61 -3.35 -15.61
N GLY A 95 8.80 -2.36 -16.01
CA GLY A 95 7.93 -1.65 -15.09
C GLY A 95 6.87 -2.54 -14.43
N ALA A 96 6.28 -3.47 -15.19
CA ALA A 96 5.34 -4.45 -14.65
C ALA A 96 6.04 -5.41 -13.66
N ALA A 97 7.27 -5.84 -13.96
CA ALA A 97 8.06 -6.68 -13.06
C ALA A 97 8.36 -5.96 -11.74
N VAL A 98 8.83 -4.71 -11.79
CA VAL A 98 9.05 -3.89 -10.58
C VAL A 98 7.76 -3.77 -9.75
N ALA A 99 6.64 -3.47 -10.40
CA ALA A 99 5.36 -3.28 -9.71
C ALA A 99 4.84 -4.58 -9.06
N ASN A 100 4.97 -5.71 -9.73
CA ASN A 100 4.44 -6.99 -9.24
C ASN A 100 5.37 -7.68 -8.24
N GLU A 101 6.67 -7.64 -8.48
CA GLU A 101 7.63 -8.45 -7.73
C GLU A 101 8.30 -7.69 -6.59
N LEU A 102 8.52 -6.37 -6.73
CA LEU A 102 9.31 -5.61 -5.77
C LEU A 102 8.47 -4.80 -4.77
N VAL A 103 7.36 -4.19 -5.21
CA VAL A 103 6.57 -3.24 -4.42
C VAL A 103 6.14 -3.82 -3.08
N LEU A 104 5.63 -5.05 -3.04
CA LEU A 104 5.17 -5.65 -1.78
C LEU A 104 6.29 -5.82 -0.76
N TRP A 105 7.44 -6.33 -1.21
CA TRP A 105 8.59 -6.54 -0.34
C TRP A 105 9.14 -5.22 0.19
N MET A 106 9.11 -4.17 -0.64
CA MET A 106 9.50 -2.83 -0.22
C MET A 106 8.54 -2.25 0.82
N VAL A 107 7.22 -2.41 0.64
CA VAL A 107 6.25 -2.01 1.66
C VAL A 107 6.52 -2.72 2.99
N LEU A 108 6.76 -4.04 2.97
CA LEU A 108 7.05 -4.81 4.18
C LEU A 108 8.35 -4.33 4.85
N ALA A 109 9.44 -4.19 4.09
CA ALA A 109 10.73 -3.75 4.61
C ALA A 109 10.64 -2.34 5.22
N LEU A 110 10.01 -1.40 4.51
CA LEU A 110 9.85 -0.03 4.97
C LEU A 110 8.83 0.09 6.13
N ALA A 111 7.82 -0.78 6.19
CA ALA A 111 6.90 -0.86 7.31
C ALA A 111 7.64 -1.33 8.59
N VAL A 112 8.46 -2.37 8.49
CA VAL A 112 9.29 -2.83 9.62
C VAL A 112 10.24 -1.72 10.07
N LEU A 113 10.93 -1.05 9.14
CA LEU A 113 11.77 0.10 9.45
C LEU A 113 10.99 1.18 10.20
N SER A 114 9.82 1.57 9.69
CA SER A 114 8.97 2.60 10.30
C SER A 114 8.53 2.22 11.71
N ILE A 115 8.16 0.95 11.95
CA ILE A 115 7.81 0.42 13.26
C ILE A 115 8.98 0.56 14.23
N LEU A 116 10.15 0.08 13.82
CA LEU A 116 11.35 0.11 14.66
C LEU A 116 11.79 1.54 15.01
N GLU A 117 11.71 2.47 14.06
CA GLU A 117 12.05 3.87 14.30
C GLU A 117 11.08 4.53 15.27
N VAL A 118 9.77 4.34 15.07
CA VAL A 118 8.75 4.92 15.96
C VAL A 118 8.93 4.41 17.40
N VAL A 119 9.03 3.08 17.59
CA VAL A 119 9.16 2.50 18.92
C VAL A 119 10.46 2.94 19.59
N ARG A 120 11.56 3.02 18.83
CA ARG A 120 12.86 3.48 19.33
C ARG A 120 12.82 4.91 19.85
N HIS A 121 12.18 5.83 19.10
CA HIS A 121 12.11 7.25 19.46
C HIS A 121 10.95 7.59 20.40
N THR A 122 10.18 6.58 20.82
CA THR A 122 9.10 6.73 21.80
C THR A 122 9.38 5.89 23.03
N ARG A 123 9.00 4.62 23.05
CA ARG A 123 9.07 3.74 24.23
C ARG A 123 10.51 3.45 24.69
N ALA A 124 11.44 3.19 23.77
CA ALA A 124 12.81 2.90 24.18
C ALA A 124 13.51 4.11 24.84
N GLU A 125 13.14 5.34 24.47
CA GLU A 125 13.63 6.54 25.14
C GLU A 125 12.97 6.75 26.51
N GLU A 126 11.68 6.40 26.66
CA GLU A 126 10.99 6.41 27.96
C GLU A 126 11.62 5.39 28.93
N GLU A 127 11.86 4.15 28.49
CA GLU A 127 12.47 3.09 29.29
C GLU A 127 13.91 3.43 29.73
N SER A 128 14.65 4.20 28.95
CA SER A 128 16.02 4.61 29.27
C SER A 128 16.10 5.71 30.34
N GLY A 129 14.97 6.21 30.85
CA GLY A 129 14.91 7.32 31.84
C GLY A 129 15.26 8.69 31.27
N ARG A 130 15.65 8.78 29.98
CA ARG A 130 15.99 10.05 29.34
C ARG A 130 14.80 10.99 29.20
N SER A 131 13.59 10.43 29.15
CA SER A 131 12.34 11.18 29.11
C SER A 131 12.15 12.05 30.36
N GLU A 132 12.63 11.65 31.53
CA GLU A 132 12.57 12.44 32.78
C GLU A 132 13.43 13.69 32.69
N LEU A 133 14.64 13.56 32.13
CA LEU A 133 15.53 14.72 31.91
C LEU A 133 14.93 15.70 30.90
N LEU A 134 14.26 15.19 29.88
CA LEU A 134 13.58 16.01 28.87
C LEU A 134 12.33 16.68 29.43
N ARG A 135 11.57 16.00 30.32
CA ARG A 135 10.37 16.56 31.00
C ARG A 135 10.73 17.62 32.05
N ALA A 136 11.93 17.58 32.60
CA ALA A 136 12.44 18.65 33.47
C ALA A 136 12.70 19.95 32.70
N GLY A 137 12.83 19.89 31.37
CA GLY A 137 12.90 21.03 30.46
C GLY A 137 11.51 21.48 29.97
N ALA A 138 11.47 22.61 29.25
CA ALA A 138 10.25 23.16 28.66
C ALA A 138 9.84 22.40 27.39
N VAL A 139 9.63 21.06 27.47
CA VAL A 139 9.24 20.20 26.34
C VAL A 139 7.77 19.82 26.46
N GLY A 140 7.02 19.98 25.37
CA GLY A 140 5.61 19.63 25.30
C GLY A 140 5.37 18.13 25.39
N ARG A 141 4.25 17.72 26.01
CA ARG A 141 3.93 16.30 26.26
C ARG A 141 3.85 15.43 25.00
N HIS A 142 3.52 16.01 23.85
CA HIS A 142 3.41 15.30 22.57
C HIS A 142 4.65 15.48 21.67
N ALA A 143 5.60 16.31 22.05
CA ALA A 143 6.79 16.61 21.26
C ALA A 143 7.60 15.39 20.88
N PRO A 144 7.86 14.37 21.75
CA PRO A 144 8.59 13.17 21.39
C PRO A 144 7.89 12.35 20.30
N ALA A 145 6.58 12.10 20.47
CA ALA A 145 5.79 11.31 19.53
C ALA A 145 5.69 11.98 18.14
N VAL A 146 5.48 13.30 18.13
CA VAL A 146 5.44 14.08 16.89
C VAL A 146 6.81 14.14 16.23
N ALA A 147 7.89 14.31 17.00
CA ALA A 147 9.25 14.28 16.46
C ALA A 147 9.59 12.91 15.82
N ALA A 148 9.22 11.80 16.46
CA ALA A 148 9.38 10.46 15.92
C ALA A 148 8.60 10.27 14.61
N LEU A 149 7.34 10.70 14.56
CA LEU A 149 6.53 10.62 13.35
C LEU A 149 7.10 11.46 12.21
N LEU A 150 7.51 12.70 12.50
CA LEU A 150 8.13 13.59 11.50
C LEU A 150 9.47 13.04 10.99
N LEU A 151 10.26 12.38 11.84
CA LEU A 151 11.46 11.69 11.42
C LEU A 151 11.14 10.60 10.39
N VAL A 152 10.18 9.73 10.69
CA VAL A 152 9.78 8.65 9.79
C VAL A 152 9.21 9.20 8.49
N VAL A 153 8.37 10.24 8.53
CA VAL A 153 7.84 10.89 7.34
C VAL A 153 8.97 11.44 6.47
N ALA A 154 9.96 12.12 7.07
CA ALA A 154 11.10 12.65 6.34
C ALA A 154 11.94 11.54 5.68
N VAL A 155 12.20 10.45 6.39
CA VAL A 155 12.93 9.28 5.86
C VAL A 155 12.17 8.65 4.71
N GLN A 156 10.86 8.43 4.86
CA GLN A 156 10.03 7.84 3.81
C GLN A 156 9.93 8.74 2.57
N ALA A 157 9.88 10.06 2.76
CA ALA A 157 9.92 11.01 1.65
C ALA A 157 11.25 10.96 0.87
N VAL A 158 12.38 10.89 1.59
CA VAL A 158 13.70 10.72 0.97
C VAL A 158 13.79 9.38 0.23
N VAL A 159 13.37 8.28 0.85
CA VAL A 159 13.37 6.95 0.21
C VAL A 159 12.50 6.98 -1.06
N ALA A 160 11.28 7.49 -0.98
CA ALA A 160 10.38 7.56 -2.13
C ALA A 160 10.96 8.43 -3.26
N GLY A 161 11.55 9.58 -2.91
CA GLY A 161 12.17 10.47 -3.89
C GLY A 161 13.36 9.85 -4.60
N VAL A 162 14.29 9.28 -3.84
CA VAL A 162 15.52 8.67 -4.40
C VAL A 162 15.18 7.41 -5.20
N THR A 163 14.35 6.50 -4.67
CA THR A 163 13.95 5.28 -5.39
C THR A 163 13.07 5.59 -6.59
N GLY A 164 12.21 6.62 -6.50
CA GLY A 164 11.42 7.10 -7.64
C GLY A 164 12.30 7.59 -8.79
N ALA A 165 13.36 8.34 -8.48
CA ALA A 165 14.35 8.78 -9.47
C ALA A 165 15.12 7.60 -10.08
N VAL A 166 15.51 6.61 -9.26
CA VAL A 166 16.19 5.38 -9.71
C VAL A 166 15.31 4.57 -10.66
N VAL A 167 14.03 4.38 -10.31
CA VAL A 167 13.08 3.64 -11.15
C VAL A 167 12.77 4.41 -12.45
N ALA A 168 12.63 5.74 -12.39
CA ALA A 168 12.42 6.57 -13.58
C ALA A 168 13.62 6.50 -14.56
N ALA A 169 14.85 6.42 -14.01
CA ALA A 169 16.06 6.38 -14.82
C ALA A 169 16.32 5.01 -15.45
N GLY A 170 16.00 3.91 -14.77
CA GLY A 170 16.35 2.54 -15.17
C GLY A 170 15.16 1.59 -15.41
N GLY A 171 13.94 1.97 -15.00
CA GLY A 171 12.77 1.07 -15.00
C GLY A 171 11.92 1.12 -16.27
N GLY A 172 12.22 2.01 -17.22
CA GLY A 172 11.38 2.19 -18.42
C GLY A 172 9.97 2.75 -18.15
N LEU A 173 9.71 3.23 -16.94
CA LEU A 173 8.44 3.85 -16.53
C LEU A 173 8.53 5.38 -16.65
N PRO A 174 7.44 6.05 -17.04
CA PRO A 174 7.35 7.50 -16.95
C PRO A 174 7.65 7.99 -15.54
N ALA A 175 8.32 9.13 -15.39
CA ALA A 175 8.72 9.67 -14.09
C ALA A 175 7.51 9.80 -13.14
N GLY A 176 6.37 10.29 -13.62
CA GLY A 176 5.15 10.43 -12.81
C GLY A 176 4.66 9.11 -12.22
N GLU A 177 4.71 8.01 -12.98
CA GLU A 177 4.32 6.68 -12.51
C GLU A 177 5.34 6.11 -11.51
N SER A 178 6.63 6.33 -11.76
CA SER A 178 7.73 5.92 -10.87
C SER A 178 7.59 6.57 -9.48
N PHE A 179 7.38 7.88 -9.42
CA PHE A 179 7.15 8.58 -8.16
C PHE A 179 5.82 8.23 -7.50
N ALA A 180 4.76 8.00 -8.28
CA ALA A 180 3.48 7.55 -7.74
C ALA A 180 3.60 6.17 -7.08
N MET A 181 4.31 5.23 -7.72
CA MET A 181 4.56 3.88 -7.20
C MET A 181 5.38 3.91 -5.92
N THR A 182 6.54 4.59 -5.92
CA THR A 182 7.40 4.67 -4.73
C THR A 182 6.78 5.49 -3.61
N GLY A 183 5.99 6.51 -3.95
CA GLY A 183 5.16 7.25 -3.00
C GLY A 183 4.08 6.38 -2.36
N ALA A 184 3.43 5.51 -3.12
CA ALA A 184 2.45 4.56 -2.58
C ALA A 184 3.12 3.55 -1.62
N VAL A 185 4.33 3.09 -1.92
CA VAL A 185 5.14 2.24 -1.02
C VAL A 185 5.42 2.97 0.29
N ALA A 186 5.89 4.22 0.22
CA ALA A 186 6.17 5.05 1.40
C ALA A 186 4.90 5.30 2.24
N LEU A 187 3.77 5.61 1.60
CA LEU A 187 2.48 5.78 2.28
C LEU A 187 2.03 4.49 2.98
N GLY A 188 2.20 3.34 2.34
CA GLY A 188 1.94 2.04 2.96
C GLY A 188 2.78 1.83 4.23
N ALA A 189 4.06 2.17 4.20
CA ALA A 189 4.94 2.10 5.36
C ALA A 189 4.53 3.09 6.48
N LEU A 190 4.07 4.29 6.13
CA LEU A 190 3.59 5.29 7.10
C LEU A 190 2.32 4.85 7.85
N VAL A 191 1.45 4.04 7.23
CA VAL A 191 0.31 3.44 7.94
C VAL A 191 0.81 2.60 9.11
N PHE A 192 1.88 1.82 8.94
CA PHE A 192 2.45 1.01 10.01
C PHE A 192 3.25 1.84 11.02
N ALA A 193 3.80 2.99 10.63
CA ALA A 193 4.32 3.98 11.58
C ALA A 193 3.21 4.47 12.53
N ALA A 194 2.03 4.78 11.99
CA ALA A 194 0.88 5.17 12.81
C ALA A 194 0.40 4.02 13.73
N VAL A 195 0.37 2.79 13.24
CA VAL A 195 0.08 1.59 14.05
C VAL A 195 1.08 1.46 15.18
N ALA A 196 2.39 1.62 14.91
CA ALA A 196 3.43 1.55 15.92
C ALA A 196 3.30 2.67 16.96
N LEU A 197 2.89 3.87 16.55
CA LEU A 197 2.66 4.98 17.46
C LEU A 197 1.50 4.67 18.43
N VAL A 198 0.41 4.08 17.93
CA VAL A 198 -0.72 3.63 18.77
C VAL A 198 -0.27 2.49 19.68
N ALA A 199 0.45 1.50 19.16
CA ALA A 199 0.97 0.38 19.95
C ALA A 199 1.90 0.87 21.08
N ALA A 200 2.72 1.88 20.82
CA ALA A 200 3.56 2.52 21.82
C ALA A 200 2.75 3.24 22.92
N GLN A 201 1.52 3.70 22.68
CA GLN A 201 0.68 4.28 23.73
C GLN A 201 0.06 3.22 24.63
N VAL A 202 -0.20 2.03 24.13
CA VAL A 202 -0.89 0.94 24.85
C VAL A 202 0.10 0.02 25.58
N ALA A 203 1.27 -0.23 24.97
CA ALA A 203 2.27 -1.14 25.52
C ALA A 203 3.09 -0.48 26.64
N GLU A 204 3.42 -1.22 27.68
CA GLU A 204 4.31 -0.77 28.75
C GLU A 204 5.78 -0.82 28.34
N HIS A 205 6.16 -1.76 27.47
CA HIS A 205 7.53 -2.02 27.04
C HIS A 205 7.70 -1.89 25.53
N GLY A 206 8.85 -1.40 25.06
CA GLY A 206 9.17 -1.26 23.63
C GLY A 206 9.13 -2.58 22.87
N ARG A 207 9.53 -3.68 23.49
CA ARG A 207 9.45 -5.03 22.89
C ARG A 207 8.00 -5.43 22.63
N THR A 208 7.09 -5.13 23.56
CA THR A 208 5.65 -5.41 23.39
C THR A 208 5.06 -4.53 22.31
N ALA A 209 5.39 -3.23 22.26
CA ALA A 209 4.95 -2.31 21.21
C ALA A 209 5.41 -2.78 19.81
N THR A 210 6.67 -3.20 19.70
CA THR A 210 7.22 -3.76 18.44
C THR A 210 6.50 -5.04 18.06
N GLY A 211 6.34 -5.99 19.00
CA GLY A 211 5.67 -7.26 18.76
C GLY A 211 4.22 -7.09 18.29
N LEU A 212 3.47 -6.20 18.94
CA LEU A 212 2.09 -5.89 18.57
C LEU A 212 2.01 -5.28 17.16
N SER A 213 2.91 -4.33 16.85
CA SER A 213 2.94 -3.70 15.53
C SER A 213 3.30 -4.67 14.42
N LEU A 214 4.27 -5.56 14.66
CA LEU A 214 4.65 -6.63 13.72
C LEU A 214 3.55 -7.68 13.56
N ALA A 215 2.81 -7.99 14.64
CA ALA A 215 1.65 -8.88 14.55
C ALA A 215 0.54 -8.29 13.67
N VAL A 216 0.28 -6.97 13.78
CA VAL A 216 -0.68 -6.28 12.90
C VAL A 216 -0.19 -6.29 11.44
N LEU A 217 1.11 -6.06 11.20
CA LEU A 217 1.71 -6.15 9.87
C LEU A 217 1.55 -7.56 9.29
N GLY A 218 1.88 -8.59 10.05
CA GLY A 218 1.71 -9.99 9.65
C GLY A 218 0.26 -10.38 9.38
N ALA A 219 -0.67 -9.91 10.23
CA ALA A 219 -2.10 -10.14 10.03
C ALA A 219 -2.62 -9.42 8.76
N ALA A 220 -2.17 -8.21 8.49
CA ALA A 220 -2.52 -7.48 7.26
C ALA A 220 -1.99 -8.21 6.01
N PHE A 221 -0.75 -8.73 6.07
CA PHE A 221 -0.16 -9.54 5.00
C PHE A 221 -0.97 -10.84 4.79
N ALA A 222 -1.29 -11.58 5.85
CA ALA A 222 -2.08 -12.80 5.77
C ALA A 222 -3.52 -12.54 5.27
N ALA A 223 -4.14 -11.46 5.71
CA ALA A 223 -5.47 -11.06 5.24
C ALA A 223 -5.48 -10.72 3.74
N ARG A 224 -4.38 -10.10 3.25
CA ARG A 224 -4.20 -9.84 1.82
C ARG A 224 -4.13 -11.13 1.00
N ALA A 225 -3.38 -12.12 1.47
CA ALA A 225 -3.24 -13.41 0.79
C ALA A 225 -4.58 -14.18 0.65
N ARG A 226 -5.56 -13.89 1.52
CA ARG A 226 -6.90 -14.50 1.47
C ARG A 226 -7.89 -13.79 0.55
N ARG A 227 -7.55 -12.61 0.01
CA ARG A 227 -8.44 -11.92 -0.92
C ARG A 227 -8.46 -12.63 -2.26
N PRO A 228 -9.64 -12.97 -2.80
CA PRO A 228 -9.72 -13.53 -4.15
C PRO A 228 -9.14 -12.53 -5.15
N PRO A 229 -8.50 -13.01 -6.22
CA PRO A 229 -7.99 -12.13 -7.27
C PRO A 229 -9.16 -11.30 -7.82
N VAL A 230 -8.98 -9.98 -7.83
CA VAL A 230 -9.94 -9.06 -8.45
C VAL A 230 -9.88 -9.32 -9.95
N ALA A 231 -11.01 -9.67 -10.56
CA ALA A 231 -11.04 -9.94 -12.01
C ALA A 231 -10.49 -8.71 -12.77
N PRO A 232 -9.60 -8.92 -13.77
CA PRO A 232 -9.07 -7.83 -14.57
C PRO A 232 -10.23 -7.07 -15.22
N GLY A 233 -10.34 -5.76 -14.95
CA GLY A 233 -11.41 -4.91 -15.46
C GLY A 233 -12.50 -4.49 -14.48
N SER A 234 -12.49 -4.95 -13.21
CA SER A 234 -13.50 -4.58 -12.20
C SER A 234 -13.11 -3.38 -11.33
N GLY A 235 -12.05 -2.66 -11.65
CA GLY A 235 -11.66 -1.45 -10.94
C GLY A 235 -12.60 -0.27 -11.23
N PRO A 236 -13.16 0.42 -10.19
CA PRO A 236 -14.11 1.54 -10.39
C PRO A 236 -13.51 2.71 -11.18
N ALA A 237 -12.19 2.79 -11.34
CA ALA A 237 -11.51 3.79 -12.15
C ALA A 237 -11.52 3.45 -13.65
N GLN A 238 -11.38 2.17 -14.02
CA GLN A 238 -11.41 1.74 -15.42
C GLN A 238 -12.83 1.81 -16.00
N ASP A 239 -13.87 1.53 -15.21
CA ASP A 239 -15.25 1.70 -15.63
C ASP A 239 -15.60 3.18 -15.89
N ARG A 240 -15.03 4.12 -15.11
CA ARG A 240 -15.23 5.56 -15.33
C ARG A 240 -14.49 6.07 -16.57
N LEU A 241 -13.32 5.52 -16.88
CA LEU A 241 -12.56 5.86 -18.09
C LEU A 241 -13.18 5.21 -19.33
N SER A 242 -13.58 3.95 -19.28
CA SER A 242 -14.24 3.26 -20.38
C SER A 242 -15.61 3.86 -20.71
N THR A 243 -16.38 4.30 -19.71
CA THR A 243 -17.63 5.04 -19.92
C THR A 243 -17.40 6.43 -20.48
N ARG A 244 -16.37 7.16 -20.06
CA ARG A 244 -16.00 8.47 -20.63
C ARG A 244 -15.51 8.36 -22.08
N CYS A 245 -14.65 7.38 -22.39
CA CYS A 245 -14.21 7.14 -23.76
C CYS A 245 -15.35 6.64 -24.66
N ARG A 246 -16.30 5.90 -24.12
CA ARG A 246 -17.47 5.42 -24.86
C ARG A 246 -18.49 6.55 -25.13
N SER A 247 -18.65 7.50 -24.19
CA SER A 247 -19.49 8.68 -24.39
C SER A 247 -18.85 9.69 -25.35
N ALA A 248 -17.53 9.86 -25.34
CA ALA A 248 -16.79 10.72 -26.26
C ALA A 248 -16.79 10.18 -27.71
N ARG A 249 -16.79 8.84 -27.90
CA ARG A 249 -16.93 8.23 -29.24
C ARG A 249 -18.38 8.03 -29.69
N GLY A 250 -19.36 8.23 -28.82
CA GLY A 250 -20.78 7.99 -29.08
C GLY A 250 -21.55 9.18 -29.68
N GLY A 251 -20.90 10.32 -29.93
CA GLY A 251 -21.50 11.49 -30.60
C GLY A 251 -21.78 11.31 -32.09
N GLY A 252 -21.43 10.16 -32.70
CA GLY A 252 -21.77 9.82 -34.08
C GLY A 252 -23.19 9.26 -34.16
N ARG A 253 -24.08 9.93 -34.91
CA ARG A 253 -25.44 9.47 -35.24
C ARG A 253 -25.37 8.00 -35.67
N PRO A 254 -26.22 7.10 -35.11
CA PRO A 254 -26.21 5.68 -35.47
C PRO A 254 -26.53 5.53 -36.94
N SER A 255 -25.62 4.94 -37.72
CA SER A 255 -25.76 4.74 -39.15
C SER A 255 -27.04 3.93 -39.44
N ARG A 256 -27.74 4.30 -40.52
CA ARG A 256 -29.03 3.68 -40.95
C ARG A 256 -28.92 2.14 -41.06
N SER A 257 -27.74 1.57 -41.25
CA SER A 257 -27.46 0.12 -41.30
C SER A 257 -27.65 -0.59 -39.95
N ARG A 258 -27.27 0.04 -38.80
CA ARG A 258 -27.47 -0.56 -37.45
C ARG A 258 -28.97 -0.57 -37.04
N ARG A 259 -29.76 0.42 -37.45
CA ARG A 259 -31.24 0.42 -37.24
C ARG A 259 -31.90 -0.73 -37.99
N ARG A 260 -31.50 -1.02 -39.23
CA ARG A 260 -32.04 -2.14 -40.04
C ARG A 260 -31.67 -3.52 -39.45
N ARG A 261 -30.48 -3.71 -38.90
CA ARG A 261 -30.11 -4.98 -38.25
C ARG A 261 -30.86 -5.23 -36.93
N ARG A 262 -31.10 -4.21 -36.10
CA ARG A 262 -31.94 -4.35 -34.89
C ARG A 262 -33.42 -4.61 -35.18
N ALA A 263 -33.96 -4.06 -36.24
CA ALA A 263 -35.32 -4.35 -36.67
C ALA A 263 -35.47 -5.79 -37.19
N ARG A 264 -34.51 -6.33 -37.94
CA ARG A 264 -34.52 -7.74 -38.41
C ARG A 264 -34.37 -8.75 -37.26
N SER A 265 -33.53 -8.48 -36.22
CA SER A 265 -33.42 -9.39 -35.10
C SER A 265 -34.68 -9.44 -34.24
N ARG A 266 -35.38 -8.33 -34.05
CA ARG A 266 -36.67 -8.29 -33.34
C ARG A 266 -37.77 -9.04 -34.10
N ARG A 267 -37.81 -8.99 -35.44
CA ARG A 267 -38.78 -9.78 -36.26
C ARG A 267 -38.46 -11.29 -36.16
N ARG A 268 -37.20 -11.72 -36.16
CA ARG A 268 -36.83 -13.14 -36.01
C ARG A 268 -37.21 -13.69 -34.61
N ARG A 269 -37.02 -12.94 -33.52
CA ARG A 269 -37.48 -13.35 -32.18
C ARG A 269 -38.99 -13.47 -32.04
N ARG A 270 -39.75 -12.60 -32.68
CA ARG A 270 -41.23 -12.72 -32.68
C ARG A 270 -41.72 -13.92 -33.50
N ALA A 271 -41.06 -14.26 -34.59
CA ALA A 271 -41.41 -15.44 -35.40
C ALA A 271 -41.08 -16.77 -34.67
N SER A 272 -39.97 -16.87 -33.95
CA SER A 272 -39.63 -18.06 -33.14
C SER A 272 -40.59 -18.29 -31.97
N HIS A 273 -41.06 -17.22 -31.31
CA HIS A 273 -42.05 -17.33 -30.23
C HIS A 273 -43.46 -17.79 -30.76
N ARG A 274 -43.85 -17.40 -31.97
CA ARG A 274 -45.10 -17.90 -32.58
C ARG A 274 -45.02 -19.38 -32.99
N ARG A 275 -43.83 -19.86 -33.43
CA ARG A 275 -43.65 -21.29 -33.77
C ARG A 275 -43.69 -22.19 -32.53
N ARG A 276 -43.16 -21.74 -31.38
CA ARG A 276 -43.20 -22.53 -30.11
C ARG A 276 -44.60 -22.69 -29.54
N ARG A 277 -45.56 -21.77 -29.83
CA ARG A 277 -46.95 -21.89 -29.37
C ARG A 277 -47.83 -22.82 -30.24
N ARG A 278 -47.33 -23.28 -31.40
CA ARG A 278 -48.09 -24.16 -32.32
C ARG A 278 -47.62 -25.62 -32.32
N SER A 279 -46.69 -26.03 -31.43
CA SER A 279 -46.31 -27.43 -31.34
C SER A 279 -47.26 -28.19 -30.43
N PRO A 280 -47.91 -29.27 -30.90
CA PRO A 280 -48.82 -30.06 -30.08
C PRO A 280 -48.07 -30.82 -28.97
N PRO A 281 -48.72 -31.14 -27.85
CA PRO A 281 -48.08 -31.84 -26.73
C PRO A 281 -47.67 -33.26 -27.12
N ARG A 282 -46.39 -33.61 -26.86
CA ARG A 282 -45.91 -34.99 -27.04
C ARG A 282 -46.57 -35.88 -26.01
N ARG A 283 -47.24 -36.95 -26.45
CA ARG A 283 -47.81 -38.03 -25.63
C ARG A 283 -46.66 -38.77 -24.86
N PRO A 284 -46.86 -39.11 -23.61
CA PRO A 284 -45.87 -39.90 -22.86
C PRO A 284 -45.81 -41.34 -23.41
N ARG A 285 -44.59 -41.81 -23.68
CA ARG A 285 -44.32 -43.19 -24.02
C ARG A 285 -44.43 -44.05 -22.75
N GLY A 286 -45.32 -45.03 -22.79
CA GLY A 286 -45.56 -46.01 -21.71
C GLY A 286 -44.31 -46.84 -21.44
N THR A 287 -44.02 -47.00 -20.15
CA THR A 287 -43.05 -47.95 -19.58
C THR A 287 -43.49 -49.38 -19.80
N ARG A 288 -42.78 -50.14 -20.61
CA ARG A 288 -42.91 -51.60 -20.64
C ARG A 288 -42.05 -52.20 -19.54
N HIS A 289 -42.70 -52.80 -18.54
CA HIS A 289 -42.10 -53.75 -17.63
C HIS A 289 -41.73 -55.00 -18.46
N GLY A 290 -40.48 -55.39 -18.43
CA GLY A 290 -39.96 -56.66 -18.89
C GLY A 290 -39.57 -57.52 -17.69
N ALA A 291 -40.24 -58.64 -17.54
CA ALA A 291 -40.04 -59.63 -16.52
C ALA A 291 -38.70 -60.38 -16.73
N ARG A 292 -38.05 -60.74 -15.63
CA ARG A 292 -37.02 -61.81 -15.58
C ARG A 292 -37.69 -63.18 -15.74
N PRO A 293 -36.99 -64.16 -16.30
CA PRO A 293 -36.87 -65.45 -15.61
C PRO A 293 -35.43 -65.99 -15.62
N GLY A 294 -35.20 -66.86 -14.60
CA GLY A 294 -34.20 -67.90 -14.53
C GLY A 294 -32.83 -67.48 -13.98
#